data_9da8b88e284471266f0c4a4f04da4634
#
_entry.id   9da8b88e284471266f0c4a4f04da4634
#
_cell.length_a   1.000
_cell.length_b   1.000
_cell.length_c   1.000
_cell.angle_alpha   90.00
_cell.angle_beta   90.00
_cell.angle_gamma   90.00
#
_symmetry.space_group_name_H-M   'P 1'
#
loop_
_entity.id
_entity.type
_entity.pdbx_description
1 polymer ?
#
loop_
_entity_poly.entity_id
_entity_poly.type
_entity_poly.pdbx_seq_one_letter_code
_entity_poly.pdbx_strand_id
1 'polypeptide(L)'
;MGLFGSVSYKKNLRRSLRENYGRTPDPFYSAGDMATIRSYYDHMREHDPDTFRVDDVTWSDLDMDRVFKRINPGVSTPGEHWLYYMLRTPAMDAEEYARRERLIHFAEKNVREREETQFLHGCLGRFRRADVCSIFAPESSGYFTMVIYILLALSLLCSPLSLIWLGAKGLLITLALFALNVMLHEWNLRHCQAEIDTVNFSVSMAFTMRKLRRLGYAELDECLSEAYGSLARLRPLMALGSIPARSSDMSGDIVTSALLLDLIMFEYLKNKLDGLQDDILAVFEALGRVDAAIAVASWRESMPLWCEPELDFETGERYVEAESLVHPLLRSPVPNDLALDRPALVTGSNASGKSTYLRTALLEALLSQTACTCPGASYRGAAFHVYSAMALRDDILSGESYYIAEILATKRILDAAEAGEPVLCAVDEVLRGTNTIERISAASEILLALKRSGALCIAATHDLELCTILAGEYAMLHFEETVTDEGMSFDYRVRPGKTETRNAIQLLRLMGLDDEITDRADERAAAFLRTGVWTGF
;
A
#
# COMPACT_ATOMS: atom_id res chain seq x y z
N MET A 1 -23.87 -22.90 11.81
CA MET A 1 -23.84 -23.38 10.40
C MET A 1 -23.68 -24.87 10.38
N GLY A 2 -24.67 -25.64 9.88
CA GLY A 2 -24.61 -27.10 9.87
C GLY A 2 -23.45 -27.63 9.02
N LEU A 3 -23.00 -28.86 9.33
CA LEU A 3 -21.87 -29.55 8.67
C LEU A 3 -21.88 -29.46 7.13
N PHE A 4 -23.03 -29.52 6.51
CA PHE A 4 -23.21 -29.40 5.06
C PHE A 4 -22.92 -27.98 4.52
N GLY A 5 -23.27 -26.94 5.25
CA GLY A 5 -22.97 -25.54 4.88
C GLY A 5 -21.47 -25.25 4.92
N SER A 6 -20.74 -25.82 5.88
CA SER A 6 -19.28 -25.67 6.01
C SER A 6 -18.51 -26.34 4.85
N VAL A 7 -18.94 -27.53 4.41
CA VAL A 7 -18.30 -28.26 3.30
C VAL A 7 -18.51 -27.54 1.97
N SER A 8 -19.74 -27.08 1.71
CA SER A 8 -20.06 -26.31 0.49
C SER A 8 -19.31 -24.98 0.44
N TYR A 9 -19.23 -24.26 1.56
CA TYR A 9 -18.46 -23.01 1.66
C TYR A 9 -16.97 -23.22 1.32
N LYS A 10 -16.32 -24.22 1.93
CA LYS A 10 -14.91 -24.53 1.67
C LYS A 10 -14.64 -24.90 0.22
N LYS A 11 -15.55 -25.66 -0.39
CA LYS A 11 -15.44 -26.03 -1.82
C LYS A 11 -15.58 -24.80 -2.73
N ASN A 12 -16.54 -23.92 -2.45
CA ASN A 12 -16.75 -22.69 -3.20
C ASN A 12 -15.57 -21.73 -3.03
N LEU A 13 -15.03 -21.59 -1.82
CA LEU A 13 -13.83 -20.75 -1.55
C LEU A 13 -12.63 -21.26 -2.38
N ARG A 14 -12.30 -22.56 -2.35
CA ARG A 14 -11.20 -23.12 -3.15
C ARG A 14 -11.40 -22.86 -4.63
N ARG A 15 -12.62 -23.01 -5.14
CA ARG A 15 -12.96 -22.74 -6.53
C ARG A 15 -12.76 -21.27 -6.88
N SER A 16 -13.27 -20.36 -6.06
CA SER A 16 -13.14 -18.91 -6.26
C SER A 16 -11.66 -18.47 -6.27
N LEU A 17 -10.84 -18.97 -5.32
CA LEU A 17 -9.42 -18.65 -5.26
C LEU A 17 -8.66 -19.10 -6.51
N ARG A 18 -8.96 -20.29 -7.05
CA ARG A 18 -8.38 -20.78 -8.31
C ARG A 18 -8.80 -19.95 -9.52
N GLU A 19 -10.09 -19.63 -9.62
CA GLU A 19 -10.64 -18.89 -10.77
C GLU A 19 -10.16 -17.43 -10.81
N ASN A 20 -9.81 -16.85 -9.65
CA ASN A 20 -9.35 -15.46 -9.55
C ASN A 20 -7.81 -15.31 -9.65
N TYR A 21 -7.05 -16.37 -9.51
CA TYR A 21 -5.60 -16.31 -9.68
C TYR A 21 -5.24 -16.01 -11.14
N GLY A 22 -4.29 -15.12 -11.36
CA GLY A 22 -3.90 -14.63 -12.68
C GLY A 22 -4.92 -13.66 -13.32
N ARG A 23 -5.91 -13.20 -12.56
CA ARG A 23 -6.85 -12.16 -13.02
C ARG A 23 -6.58 -10.86 -12.31
N THR A 24 -6.79 -9.75 -13.02
CA THR A 24 -6.73 -8.43 -12.40
C THR A 24 -7.83 -8.29 -11.36
N PRO A 25 -7.51 -8.07 -10.08
CA PRO A 25 -8.52 -7.83 -9.07
C PRO A 25 -9.20 -6.47 -9.29
N ASP A 26 -10.48 -6.40 -8.94
CA ASP A 26 -11.24 -5.14 -8.88
C ASP A 26 -11.96 -5.04 -7.52
N PRO A 27 -11.21 -4.98 -6.42
CA PRO A 27 -11.80 -4.90 -5.09
C PRO A 27 -12.31 -3.49 -4.82
N PHE A 28 -13.53 -3.41 -4.31
CA PHE A 28 -14.03 -2.16 -3.77
C PHE A 28 -13.50 -1.93 -2.35
N TYR A 29 -12.86 -0.77 -2.14
CA TYR A 29 -12.42 -0.27 -0.83
C TYR A 29 -13.05 1.09 -0.56
N SER A 30 -13.72 1.22 0.58
CA SER A 30 -14.12 2.51 1.11
C SER A 30 -12.91 3.28 1.65
N ALA A 31 -13.06 4.58 1.90
CA ALA A 31 -12.01 5.37 2.56
C ALA A 31 -11.66 4.81 3.95
N GLY A 32 -12.65 4.31 4.69
CA GLY A 32 -12.44 3.65 5.99
C GLY A 32 -11.64 2.36 5.88
N ASP A 33 -11.89 1.52 4.84
CA ASP A 33 -11.11 0.30 4.61
C ASP A 33 -9.63 0.66 4.34
N MET A 34 -9.36 1.68 3.52
CA MET A 34 -7.99 2.11 3.23
C MET A 34 -7.29 2.68 4.47
N ALA A 35 -7.99 3.45 5.30
CA ALA A 35 -7.45 3.94 6.57
C ALA A 35 -7.08 2.78 7.52
N THR A 36 -7.93 1.75 7.60
CA THR A 36 -7.63 0.55 8.40
C THR A 36 -6.42 -0.22 7.86
N ILE A 37 -6.29 -0.37 6.53
CA ILE A 37 -5.13 -1.03 5.92
C ILE A 37 -3.84 -0.23 6.19
N ARG A 38 -3.93 1.09 6.14
CA ARG A 38 -2.81 1.99 6.41
C ARG A 38 -2.34 1.94 7.87
N SER A 39 -3.22 1.64 8.84
CA SER A 39 -2.89 1.69 10.27
C SER A 39 -1.68 0.83 10.64
N TYR A 40 -1.50 -0.33 10.00
CA TYR A 40 -0.31 -1.16 10.20
C TYR A 40 0.98 -0.46 9.74
N TYR A 41 0.96 0.17 8.56
CA TYR A 41 2.08 0.96 8.07
C TYR A 41 2.42 2.12 9.02
N ASP A 42 1.41 2.85 9.52
CA ASP A 42 1.61 3.96 10.46
C ASP A 42 2.20 3.46 11.79
N HIS A 43 1.73 2.31 12.30
CA HIS A 43 2.29 1.65 13.49
C HIS A 43 3.78 1.29 13.29
N MET A 44 4.13 0.67 12.17
CA MET A 44 5.53 0.32 11.88
C MET A 44 6.41 1.54 11.68
N ARG A 45 5.89 2.64 11.13
CA ARG A 45 6.62 3.89 10.98
C ARG A 45 7.00 4.51 12.32
N GLU A 46 6.14 4.39 13.33
CA GLU A 46 6.41 4.89 14.68
C GLU A 46 7.44 4.03 15.44
N HIS A 47 7.47 2.72 15.17
CA HIS A 47 8.35 1.77 15.88
C HIS A 47 9.73 1.62 15.24
N ASP A 48 9.86 1.91 13.95
CA ASP A 48 11.10 1.84 13.20
C ASP A 48 11.22 3.09 12.30
N PRO A 49 11.60 4.25 12.87
CA PRO A 49 11.68 5.51 12.13
C PRO A 49 12.85 5.57 11.13
N ASP A 50 13.88 4.75 11.29
CA ASP A 50 15.12 4.80 10.50
C ASP A 50 14.98 4.13 9.13
N THR A 51 14.05 3.20 8.96
CA THR A 51 13.79 2.56 7.67
C THR A 51 13.15 3.54 6.69
N PHE A 52 13.72 3.66 5.48
CA PHE A 52 13.14 4.46 4.42
C PHE A 52 11.75 3.95 4.04
N ARG A 53 10.83 4.90 3.90
CA ARG A 53 9.46 4.65 3.43
C ARG A 53 9.01 5.72 2.46
N VAL A 54 8.33 5.29 1.40
CA VAL A 54 7.72 6.20 0.43
C VAL A 54 6.72 7.11 1.14
N ASP A 55 6.92 8.41 1.04
CA ASP A 55 6.08 9.41 1.67
C ASP A 55 4.72 9.58 0.97
N ASP A 56 3.83 10.35 1.60
CA ASP A 56 2.46 10.51 1.12
C ASP A 56 2.36 11.32 -0.18
N VAL A 57 3.30 12.26 -0.43
CA VAL A 57 3.33 13.03 -1.67
C VAL A 57 3.69 12.11 -2.84
N THR A 58 4.80 11.39 -2.71
CA THR A 58 5.24 10.41 -3.72
C THR A 58 4.19 9.31 -3.95
N TRP A 59 3.60 8.79 -2.86
CA TRP A 59 2.53 7.80 -2.94
C TRP A 59 1.33 8.31 -3.74
N SER A 60 0.90 9.54 -3.49
CA SER A 60 -0.21 10.19 -4.20
C SER A 60 0.12 10.48 -5.66
N ASP A 61 1.31 11.01 -5.93
CA ASP A 61 1.76 11.35 -7.29
C ASP A 61 1.83 10.13 -8.22
N LEU A 62 2.20 8.96 -7.66
CA LEU A 62 2.30 7.70 -8.38
C LEU A 62 0.97 6.91 -8.43
N ASP A 63 -0.14 7.46 -7.91
CA ASP A 63 -1.42 6.76 -7.82
C ASP A 63 -1.32 5.37 -7.14
N MET A 64 -0.47 5.24 -6.12
CA MET A 64 -0.14 3.95 -5.51
C MET A 64 -1.33 3.24 -4.86
N ASP A 65 -2.36 3.95 -4.42
CA ASP A 65 -3.61 3.32 -3.95
C ASP A 65 -4.29 2.51 -5.07
N ARG A 66 -4.20 2.96 -6.32
CA ARG A 66 -4.75 2.24 -7.47
C ARG A 66 -3.87 1.06 -7.84
N VAL A 67 -2.54 1.22 -7.74
CA VAL A 67 -1.57 0.13 -7.93
C VAL A 67 -1.78 -0.95 -6.88
N PHE A 68 -1.89 -0.58 -5.61
CA PHE A 68 -2.22 -1.49 -4.52
C PHE A 68 -3.48 -2.30 -4.82
N LYS A 69 -4.59 -1.63 -5.20
CA LYS A 69 -5.86 -2.30 -5.54
C LYS A 69 -5.72 -3.25 -6.73
N ARG A 70 -4.84 -2.94 -7.69
CA ARG A 70 -4.60 -3.78 -8.86
C ARG A 70 -3.79 -5.04 -8.55
N ILE A 71 -2.93 -5.01 -7.53
CA ILE A 71 -2.14 -6.15 -7.07
C ILE A 71 -2.92 -6.99 -6.06
N ASN A 72 -3.72 -6.35 -5.21
CA ASN A 72 -4.33 -6.97 -4.04
C ASN A 72 -5.64 -7.72 -4.36
N PRO A 73 -5.67 -9.06 -4.32
CA PRO A 73 -6.90 -9.85 -4.48
C PRO A 73 -7.77 -9.82 -3.21
N GLY A 74 -7.27 -9.29 -2.10
CA GLY A 74 -7.99 -9.15 -0.84
C GLY A 74 -8.39 -10.49 -0.20
N VAL A 75 -7.45 -11.39 0.01
CA VAL A 75 -7.72 -12.73 0.54
C VAL A 75 -7.75 -12.73 2.07
N SER A 76 -6.75 -12.16 2.71
CA SER A 76 -6.67 -12.08 4.18
C SER A 76 -6.24 -10.69 4.67
N THR A 77 -6.62 -10.34 5.90
CA THR A 77 -6.20 -9.09 6.54
C THR A 77 -4.67 -8.96 6.65
N PRO A 78 -3.91 -9.96 7.13
CA PRO A 78 -2.46 -9.84 7.15
C PRO A 78 -1.87 -9.58 5.76
N GLY A 79 -2.39 -10.23 4.72
CA GLY A 79 -1.93 -10.04 3.34
C GLY A 79 -2.17 -8.63 2.82
N GLU A 80 -3.36 -8.05 3.04
CA GLU A 80 -3.69 -6.68 2.61
C GLU A 80 -2.81 -5.64 3.29
N HIS A 81 -2.63 -5.74 4.60
CA HIS A 81 -1.83 -4.80 5.39
C HIS A 81 -0.34 -4.92 5.07
N TRP A 82 0.16 -6.15 4.95
CA TRP A 82 1.55 -6.38 4.60
C TRP A 82 1.87 -5.92 3.17
N LEU A 83 1.00 -6.18 2.21
CA LEU A 83 1.18 -5.71 0.83
C LEU A 83 1.25 -4.18 0.77
N TYR A 84 0.37 -3.48 1.50
CA TYR A 84 0.41 -2.02 1.57
C TYR A 84 1.72 -1.52 2.18
N TYR A 85 2.16 -2.12 3.28
CA TYR A 85 3.43 -1.83 3.94
C TYR A 85 4.62 -2.12 3.00
N MET A 86 4.63 -3.28 2.36
CA MET A 86 5.68 -3.70 1.43
C MET A 86 5.84 -2.73 0.25
N LEU A 87 4.73 -2.27 -0.34
CA LEU A 87 4.75 -1.31 -1.44
C LEU A 87 5.25 0.08 -1.00
N ARG A 88 5.17 0.40 0.29
CA ARG A 88 5.73 1.64 0.86
C ARG A 88 7.18 1.50 1.33
N THR A 89 7.67 0.29 1.47
CA THR A 89 9.00 0.01 2.04
C THR A 89 9.83 -0.76 1.02
N PRO A 90 10.54 -0.07 0.11
CA PRO A 90 11.40 -0.72 -0.87
C PRO A 90 12.53 -1.48 -0.18
N ALA A 91 12.93 -2.62 -0.74
CA ALA A 91 14.11 -3.34 -0.30
C ALA A 91 15.36 -2.54 -0.67
N MET A 92 16.19 -2.25 0.32
CA MET A 92 17.45 -1.51 0.17
C MET A 92 18.67 -2.42 0.33
N ASP A 93 18.47 -3.72 0.52
CA ASP A 93 19.51 -4.73 0.63
C ASP A 93 19.12 -6.02 -0.11
N ALA A 94 20.15 -6.77 -0.51
CA ALA A 94 19.99 -7.98 -1.30
C ALA A 94 19.30 -9.12 -0.54
N GLU A 95 19.41 -9.18 0.79
CA GLU A 95 18.85 -10.26 1.59
C GLU A 95 17.33 -10.14 1.67
N GLU A 96 16.82 -8.95 2.00
CA GLU A 96 15.38 -8.70 2.02
C GLU A 96 14.76 -8.85 0.62
N TYR A 97 15.44 -8.36 -0.41
CA TYR A 97 15.02 -8.53 -1.80
C TYR A 97 14.89 -10.01 -2.16
N ALA A 98 15.95 -10.79 -1.93
CA ALA A 98 15.97 -12.23 -2.22
C ALA A 98 14.92 -13.01 -1.39
N ARG A 99 14.63 -12.58 -0.16
CA ARG A 99 13.58 -13.17 0.68
C ARG A 99 12.18 -12.96 0.08
N ARG A 100 11.88 -11.75 -0.42
CA ARG A 100 10.61 -11.46 -1.13
C ARG A 100 10.49 -12.31 -2.38
N GLU A 101 11.53 -12.35 -3.18
CA GLU A 101 11.53 -13.07 -4.46
C GLU A 101 11.38 -14.58 -4.27
N ARG A 102 12.03 -15.18 -3.28
CA ARG A 102 11.85 -16.60 -2.95
C ARG A 102 10.39 -16.96 -2.66
N LEU A 103 9.67 -16.12 -1.91
CA LEU A 103 8.25 -16.36 -1.62
C LEU A 103 7.36 -16.20 -2.86
N ILE A 104 7.67 -15.24 -3.74
CA ILE A 104 6.95 -15.05 -5.01
C ILE A 104 7.20 -16.26 -5.91
N HIS A 105 8.44 -16.71 -6.06
CA HIS A 105 8.79 -17.91 -6.84
C HIS A 105 8.16 -19.18 -6.27
N PHE A 106 8.07 -19.32 -4.94
CA PHE A 106 7.31 -20.42 -4.33
C PHE A 106 5.87 -20.42 -4.84
N ALA A 107 5.23 -19.26 -4.85
CA ALA A 107 3.83 -19.14 -5.29
C ALA A 107 3.64 -19.41 -6.79
N GLU A 108 4.63 -19.08 -7.62
CA GLU A 108 4.60 -19.31 -9.07
C GLU A 108 4.84 -20.78 -9.43
N LYS A 109 5.89 -21.38 -8.86
CA LYS A 109 6.38 -22.70 -9.25
C LYS A 109 5.59 -23.84 -8.62
N ASN A 110 5.08 -23.65 -7.40
CA ASN A 110 4.45 -24.72 -6.60
C ASN A 110 2.91 -24.56 -6.57
N VAL A 111 2.24 -24.81 -7.68
CA VAL A 111 0.79 -24.54 -7.85
C VAL A 111 -0.09 -25.18 -6.77
N ARG A 112 0.17 -26.47 -6.44
CA ARG A 112 -0.63 -27.20 -5.46
C ARG A 112 -0.42 -26.66 -4.04
N GLU A 113 0.83 -26.42 -3.68
CA GLU A 113 1.27 -25.89 -2.40
C GLU A 113 0.73 -24.46 -2.19
N ARG A 114 0.79 -23.63 -3.24
CA ARG A 114 0.18 -22.29 -3.27
C ARG A 114 -1.32 -22.36 -3.01
N GLU A 115 -2.06 -23.23 -3.73
CA GLU A 115 -3.50 -23.34 -3.57
C GLU A 115 -3.91 -23.76 -2.15
N GLU A 116 -3.16 -24.65 -1.52
CA GLU A 116 -3.41 -25.06 -0.13
C GLU A 116 -3.10 -23.92 0.84
N THR A 117 -1.98 -23.21 0.63
CA THR A 117 -1.58 -22.03 1.40
C THR A 117 -2.63 -20.92 1.26
N GLN A 118 -3.01 -20.57 0.04
CA GLN A 118 -4.02 -19.55 -0.26
C GLN A 118 -5.38 -19.91 0.34
N PHE A 119 -5.74 -21.19 0.35
CA PHE A 119 -6.97 -21.64 1.00
C PHE A 119 -6.95 -21.43 2.52
N LEU A 120 -5.79 -21.60 3.18
CA LEU A 120 -5.67 -21.31 4.62
C LEU A 120 -5.83 -19.81 4.90
N HIS A 121 -5.23 -18.94 4.08
CA HIS A 121 -5.43 -17.49 4.16
C HIS A 121 -6.89 -17.09 3.87
N GLY A 122 -7.54 -17.70 2.88
CA GLY A 122 -8.95 -17.48 2.60
C GLY A 122 -9.89 -17.97 3.72
N CYS A 123 -9.49 -18.99 4.48
CA CYS A 123 -10.23 -19.42 5.69
C CYS A 123 -10.03 -18.43 6.86
N LEU A 124 -8.87 -17.79 6.99
CA LEU A 124 -8.63 -16.70 7.93
C LEU A 124 -9.50 -15.49 7.56
N GLY A 125 -9.49 -15.13 6.28
CA GLY A 125 -10.33 -14.11 5.70
C GLY A 125 -9.97 -12.68 6.12
N ARG A 126 -10.88 -11.75 5.81
CA ARG A 126 -10.75 -10.33 6.12
C ARG A 126 -11.42 -9.97 7.43
N PHE A 127 -10.67 -9.30 8.28
CA PHE A 127 -11.15 -8.74 9.54
C PHE A 127 -11.37 -7.23 9.38
N ARG A 128 -12.63 -6.81 9.22
CA ARG A 128 -12.98 -5.40 8.92
C ARG A 128 -13.56 -4.63 10.11
N ARG A 129 -13.70 -5.25 11.29
CA ARG A 129 -14.49 -4.70 12.40
C ARG A 129 -13.68 -3.96 13.46
N ALA A 130 -12.37 -4.07 13.46
CA ALA A 130 -11.51 -3.37 14.41
C ALA A 130 -10.19 -2.97 13.74
N ASP A 131 -9.53 -1.98 14.32
CA ASP A 131 -8.18 -1.60 13.94
C ASP A 131 -7.22 -2.75 14.29
N VAL A 132 -6.44 -3.19 13.29
CA VAL A 132 -5.44 -4.26 13.47
C VAL A 132 -4.39 -3.84 14.51
N CYS A 133 -4.07 -2.56 14.62
CA CYS A 133 -3.12 -2.05 15.60
C CYS A 133 -3.59 -2.24 17.05
N SER A 134 -4.90 -2.32 17.29
CA SER A 134 -5.43 -2.67 18.61
C SER A 134 -5.05 -4.09 19.07
N ILE A 135 -4.63 -4.95 18.13
CA ILE A 135 -4.09 -6.29 18.44
C ILE A 135 -2.73 -6.18 19.12
N PHE A 136 -1.93 -5.19 18.71
CA PHE A 136 -0.55 -5.03 19.15
C PHE A 136 -0.41 -4.18 20.43
N ALA A 137 -1.47 -3.46 20.81
CA ALA A 137 -1.49 -2.63 22.01
C ALA A 137 -2.76 -2.90 22.87
N PRO A 138 -3.01 -4.13 23.35
CA PRO A 138 -4.16 -4.41 24.18
C PRO A 138 -4.05 -3.68 25.51
N GLU A 139 -5.05 -2.88 25.85
CA GLU A 139 -5.19 -2.36 27.21
C GLU A 139 -5.59 -3.51 28.14
N SER A 140 -4.68 -3.98 28.99
CA SER A 140 -5.01 -5.00 29.98
C SER A 140 -5.87 -4.39 31.09
N SER A 141 -7.05 -4.96 31.33
CA SER A 141 -7.92 -4.58 32.46
C SER A 141 -7.49 -5.23 33.78
N GLY A 142 -6.46 -6.08 33.73
CA GLY A 142 -6.05 -6.92 34.86
C GLY A 142 -7.07 -8.00 35.17
N TYR A 143 -6.69 -8.93 36.08
CA TYR A 143 -7.56 -10.04 36.48
C TYR A 143 -8.78 -9.63 37.33
N PHE A 144 -8.89 -8.37 37.73
CA PHE A 144 -9.95 -7.91 38.63
C PHE A 144 -11.35 -8.07 38.01
N THR A 145 -11.52 -7.64 36.75
CA THR A 145 -12.82 -7.78 36.05
C THR A 145 -13.22 -9.24 35.87
N MET A 146 -12.25 -10.09 35.51
CA MET A 146 -12.49 -11.54 35.41
C MET A 146 -12.96 -12.14 36.73
N VAL A 147 -12.34 -11.77 37.88
CA VAL A 147 -12.74 -12.25 39.21
C VAL A 147 -14.18 -11.83 39.52
N ILE A 148 -14.57 -10.60 39.17
CA ILE A 148 -15.97 -10.14 39.37
C ILE A 148 -16.94 -11.02 38.58
N TYR A 149 -16.65 -11.31 37.29
CA TYR A 149 -17.52 -12.16 36.49
C TYR A 149 -17.60 -13.59 37.04
N ILE A 150 -16.50 -14.16 37.54
CA ILE A 150 -16.49 -15.47 38.21
C ILE A 150 -17.37 -15.45 39.47
N LEU A 151 -17.24 -14.41 40.30
CA LEU A 151 -18.06 -14.27 41.51
C LEU A 151 -19.55 -14.14 41.19
N LEU A 152 -19.92 -13.39 40.15
CA LEU A 152 -21.31 -13.27 39.71
C LEU A 152 -21.84 -14.60 39.16
N ALA A 153 -21.07 -15.34 38.39
CA ALA A 153 -21.44 -16.67 37.92
C ALA A 153 -21.64 -17.66 39.07
N LEU A 154 -20.71 -17.69 40.03
CA LEU A 154 -20.82 -18.53 41.23
C LEU A 154 -22.00 -18.13 42.10
N SER A 155 -22.28 -16.84 42.26
CA SER A 155 -23.44 -16.36 43.01
C SER A 155 -24.77 -16.87 42.42
N LEU A 156 -24.87 -16.86 41.07
CA LEU A 156 -26.03 -17.42 40.37
C LEU A 156 -26.13 -18.95 40.58
N LEU A 157 -25.02 -19.67 40.44
CA LEU A 157 -24.99 -21.14 40.65
C LEU A 157 -25.35 -21.54 42.08
N CYS A 158 -24.94 -20.74 43.08
CA CYS A 158 -25.26 -20.99 44.49
C CYS A 158 -26.65 -20.48 44.91
N SER A 159 -27.26 -19.59 44.16
CA SER A 159 -28.52 -18.94 44.51
C SER A 159 -29.69 -19.90 44.72
N PRO A 160 -29.83 -21.09 44.04
CA PRO A 160 -30.88 -22.05 44.31
C PRO A 160 -30.85 -22.62 45.73
N LEU A 161 -29.68 -22.61 46.42
CA LEU A 161 -29.60 -23.01 47.83
C LEU A 161 -30.41 -22.09 48.74
N SER A 162 -30.66 -20.84 48.33
CA SER A 162 -31.50 -19.89 49.06
C SER A 162 -32.97 -20.31 49.12
N LEU A 163 -33.43 -21.17 48.20
CA LEU A 163 -34.78 -21.74 48.22
C LEU A 163 -35.02 -22.60 49.46
N ILE A 164 -33.96 -23.28 49.97
CA ILE A 164 -34.03 -24.14 51.14
C ILE A 164 -34.30 -23.31 52.41
N TRP A 165 -33.72 -22.09 52.49
CA TRP A 165 -33.78 -21.25 53.69
C TRP A 165 -34.86 -20.17 53.62
N LEU A 166 -35.18 -19.66 52.42
CA LEU A 166 -36.02 -18.50 52.21
C LEU A 166 -37.31 -18.79 51.42
N GLY A 167 -37.50 -20.04 50.97
CA GLY A 167 -38.67 -20.47 50.20
C GLY A 167 -38.87 -19.61 48.93
N ALA A 168 -40.07 -19.07 48.71
CA ALA A 168 -40.40 -18.27 47.54
C ALA A 168 -39.53 -17.00 47.39
N LYS A 169 -39.00 -16.43 48.47
CA LYS A 169 -38.06 -15.29 48.40
C LYS A 169 -36.72 -15.69 47.80
N GLY A 170 -36.27 -16.94 47.99
CA GLY A 170 -35.07 -17.47 47.36
C GLY A 170 -35.19 -17.55 45.83
N LEU A 171 -36.39 -17.89 45.33
CA LEU A 171 -36.65 -17.87 43.88
C LEU A 171 -36.50 -16.45 43.28
N LEU A 172 -37.01 -15.43 43.98
CA LEU A 172 -36.86 -14.03 43.54
C LEU A 172 -35.39 -13.62 43.48
N ILE A 173 -34.55 -14.07 44.43
CA ILE A 173 -33.11 -13.79 44.41
C ILE A 173 -32.45 -14.44 43.19
N THR A 174 -32.77 -15.71 42.91
CA THR A 174 -32.21 -16.40 41.74
C THR A 174 -32.60 -15.73 40.44
N LEU A 175 -33.88 -15.34 40.29
CA LEU A 175 -34.35 -14.61 39.09
C LEU A 175 -33.72 -13.25 38.96
N ALA A 176 -33.51 -12.52 40.06
CA ALA A 176 -32.85 -11.20 40.04
C ALA A 176 -31.38 -11.32 39.64
N LEU A 177 -30.64 -12.31 40.17
CA LEU A 177 -29.25 -12.57 39.78
C LEU A 177 -29.15 -13.00 38.32
N PHE A 178 -30.05 -13.86 37.85
CA PHE A 178 -30.12 -14.26 36.45
C PHE A 178 -30.33 -13.02 35.52
N ALA A 179 -31.34 -12.19 35.85
CA ALA A 179 -31.62 -10.98 35.07
C ALA A 179 -30.44 -10.00 35.08
N LEU A 180 -29.77 -9.82 36.23
CA LEU A 180 -28.59 -9.00 36.38
C LEU A 180 -27.44 -9.49 35.47
N ASN A 181 -27.12 -10.78 35.53
CA ASN A 181 -26.04 -11.35 34.73
C ASN A 181 -26.32 -11.22 33.22
N VAL A 182 -27.55 -11.53 32.79
CA VAL A 182 -27.94 -11.37 31.38
C VAL A 182 -27.87 -9.91 30.94
N MET A 183 -28.30 -8.96 31.78
CA MET A 183 -28.21 -7.52 31.47
C MET A 183 -26.76 -7.06 31.39
N LEU A 184 -25.90 -7.44 32.31
CA LEU A 184 -24.48 -7.15 32.31
C LEU A 184 -23.77 -7.75 31.07
N HIS A 185 -24.12 -8.99 30.74
CA HIS A 185 -23.61 -9.66 29.56
C HIS A 185 -23.93 -8.89 28.27
N GLU A 186 -25.20 -8.56 28.04
CA GLU A 186 -25.63 -7.80 26.86
C GLU A 186 -25.00 -6.41 26.78
N TRP A 187 -24.85 -5.76 27.94
CA TRP A 187 -24.21 -4.44 28.00
C TRP A 187 -22.72 -4.51 27.66
N ASN A 188 -21.98 -5.46 28.26
CA ASN A 188 -20.53 -5.62 27.98
C ASN A 188 -20.28 -6.10 26.56
N LEU A 189 -21.06 -7.05 26.03
CA LEU A 189 -20.93 -7.51 24.64
C LEU A 189 -21.05 -6.36 23.62
N ARG A 190 -21.96 -5.42 23.84
CA ARG A 190 -22.09 -4.25 22.93
C ARG A 190 -20.90 -3.33 22.97
N HIS A 191 -20.22 -3.21 24.10
CA HIS A 191 -19.07 -2.32 24.30
C HIS A 191 -17.73 -3.00 23.92
N CYS A 192 -17.59 -4.30 24.17
CA CYS A 192 -16.35 -5.05 23.96
C CYS A 192 -16.34 -5.88 22.68
N GLN A 193 -17.34 -5.77 21.79
CA GLN A 193 -17.45 -6.63 20.60
C GLN A 193 -16.21 -6.53 19.70
N ALA A 194 -15.69 -5.31 19.49
CA ALA A 194 -14.50 -5.09 18.67
C ALA A 194 -13.26 -5.78 19.28
N GLU A 195 -13.08 -5.68 20.60
CA GLU A 195 -11.98 -6.32 21.31
C GLU A 195 -12.11 -7.86 21.30
N ILE A 196 -13.33 -8.39 21.48
CA ILE A 196 -13.61 -9.85 21.38
C ILE A 196 -13.27 -10.36 19.99
N ASP A 197 -13.67 -9.63 18.94
CA ASP A 197 -13.38 -9.96 17.55
C ASP A 197 -11.85 -9.93 17.31
N THR A 198 -11.14 -8.97 17.90
CA THR A 198 -9.68 -8.83 17.84
C THR A 198 -8.96 -10.02 18.48
N VAL A 199 -9.37 -10.43 19.68
CA VAL A 199 -8.83 -11.60 20.38
C VAL A 199 -9.06 -12.88 19.56
N ASN A 200 -10.27 -13.07 19.04
CA ASN A 200 -10.62 -14.22 18.21
C ASN A 200 -9.80 -14.26 16.91
N PHE A 201 -9.53 -13.10 16.32
CA PHE A 201 -8.71 -13.01 15.13
C PHE A 201 -7.25 -13.40 15.43
N SER A 202 -6.66 -12.92 16.53
CA SER A 202 -5.31 -13.30 16.97
C SER A 202 -5.18 -14.81 17.18
N VAL A 203 -6.16 -15.43 17.83
CA VAL A 203 -6.22 -16.90 17.98
C VAL A 203 -6.32 -17.60 16.62
N SER A 204 -7.13 -17.08 15.71
CA SER A 204 -7.32 -17.63 14.37
C SER A 204 -6.04 -17.56 13.52
N MET A 205 -5.25 -16.47 13.64
CA MET A 205 -3.94 -16.34 13.03
C MET A 205 -2.98 -17.42 13.54
N ALA A 206 -2.88 -17.60 14.85
CA ALA A 206 -2.04 -18.64 15.44
C ALA A 206 -2.43 -20.06 14.97
N PHE A 207 -3.73 -20.35 14.84
CA PHE A 207 -4.19 -21.62 14.27
C PHE A 207 -3.85 -21.77 12.79
N THR A 208 -3.95 -20.70 12.00
CA THR A 208 -3.60 -20.68 10.58
C THR A 208 -2.10 -20.93 10.40
N MET A 209 -1.25 -20.23 11.16
CA MET A 209 0.19 -20.43 11.18
C MET A 209 0.57 -21.87 11.56
N ARG A 210 -0.09 -22.45 12.59
CA ARG A 210 0.12 -23.86 12.95
C ARG A 210 -0.24 -24.83 11.82
N LYS A 211 -1.29 -24.54 11.04
CA LYS A 211 -1.67 -25.36 9.89
C LYS A 211 -0.65 -25.22 8.77
N LEU A 212 -0.17 -24.02 8.46
CA LEU A 212 0.90 -23.78 7.49
C LEU A 212 2.15 -24.60 7.85
N ARG A 213 2.62 -24.51 9.09
CA ARG A 213 3.76 -25.30 9.56
C ARG A 213 3.58 -26.80 9.37
N ARG A 214 2.34 -27.31 9.51
CA ARG A 214 2.03 -28.75 9.33
C ARG A 214 2.09 -29.21 7.87
N LEU A 215 2.01 -28.27 6.91
CA LEU A 215 2.18 -28.62 5.49
C LEU A 215 3.62 -29.04 5.20
N GLY A 216 4.61 -28.51 5.92
CA GLY A 216 6.02 -28.91 5.82
C GLY A 216 6.65 -28.55 4.47
N TYR A 217 6.31 -27.42 3.90
CA TYR A 217 6.89 -26.94 2.66
C TYR A 217 8.23 -26.25 2.97
N ALA A 218 9.34 -26.85 2.56
CA ALA A 218 10.68 -26.43 2.95
C ALA A 218 10.96 -24.95 2.64
N GLU A 219 10.54 -24.46 1.48
CA GLU A 219 10.72 -23.06 1.07
C GLU A 219 9.95 -22.07 1.97
N LEU A 220 8.74 -22.44 2.40
CA LEU A 220 7.98 -21.65 3.37
C LEU A 220 8.57 -21.77 4.78
N ASP A 221 8.98 -22.96 5.19
CA ASP A 221 9.51 -23.21 6.53
C ASP A 221 10.79 -22.40 6.78
N GLU A 222 11.65 -22.23 5.79
CA GLU A 222 12.83 -21.36 5.86
C GLU A 222 12.43 -19.90 6.12
N CYS A 223 11.51 -19.38 5.31
CA CYS A 223 11.05 -17.97 5.42
C CYS A 223 10.22 -17.68 6.67
N LEU A 224 9.58 -18.71 7.28
CA LEU A 224 8.69 -18.58 8.44
C LEU A 224 9.31 -19.06 9.75
N SER A 225 10.59 -19.45 9.75
CA SER A 225 11.27 -20.07 10.90
C SER A 225 11.18 -19.23 12.18
N GLU A 226 11.34 -17.91 12.08
CA GLU A 226 11.25 -16.98 13.21
C GLU A 226 9.84 -16.98 13.83
N ALA A 227 8.80 -16.91 13.00
CA ALA A 227 7.41 -16.93 13.45
C ALA A 227 7.01 -18.27 14.09
N TYR A 228 7.70 -19.37 13.76
CA TYR A 228 7.47 -20.64 14.44
C TYR A 228 7.95 -20.65 15.88
N GLY A 229 8.97 -19.86 16.24
CA GLY A 229 9.38 -19.60 17.61
C GLY A 229 8.28 -18.91 18.40
N SER A 230 7.71 -17.86 17.85
CA SER A 230 6.57 -17.13 18.41
C SER A 230 5.32 -18.00 18.57
N LEU A 231 5.03 -18.86 17.58
CA LEU A 231 3.93 -19.81 17.66
C LEU A 231 4.01 -20.76 18.87
N ALA A 232 5.22 -21.10 19.33
CA ALA A 232 5.39 -21.94 20.52
C ALA A 232 4.94 -21.20 21.79
N ARG A 233 5.18 -19.91 21.90
CA ARG A 233 4.73 -19.07 23.01
C ARG A 233 3.21 -18.82 23.00
N LEU A 234 2.60 -18.83 21.81
CA LEU A 234 1.13 -18.70 21.64
C LEU A 234 0.33 -19.98 21.91
N ARG A 235 0.98 -21.13 22.23
CA ARG A 235 0.29 -22.40 22.55
C ARG A 235 -0.78 -22.28 23.63
N PRO A 236 -0.56 -21.60 24.77
CA PRO A 236 -1.60 -21.46 25.80
C PRO A 236 -2.86 -20.78 25.29
N LEU A 237 -2.70 -19.78 24.41
CA LEU A 237 -3.80 -19.07 23.76
C LEU A 237 -4.62 -20.03 22.87
N MET A 238 -3.93 -20.84 22.07
CA MET A 238 -4.57 -21.83 21.20
C MET A 238 -5.25 -22.98 21.95
N ALA A 239 -4.81 -23.31 23.17
CA ALA A 239 -5.38 -24.40 23.95
C ALA A 239 -6.82 -24.13 24.38
N LEU A 240 -7.17 -22.87 24.58
CA LEU A 240 -8.51 -22.42 24.98
C LEU A 240 -9.48 -22.32 23.79
N GLY A 241 -8.94 -22.17 22.58
CA GLY A 241 -9.75 -21.95 21.39
C GLY A 241 -10.25 -20.51 21.26
N SER A 242 -11.16 -20.28 20.33
CA SER A 242 -11.83 -18.99 20.15
C SER A 242 -13.03 -18.85 21.07
N ILE A 243 -13.34 -17.61 21.45
CA ILE A 243 -14.58 -17.26 22.14
C ILE A 243 -15.75 -17.65 21.22
N PRO A 244 -16.73 -18.43 21.69
CA PRO A 244 -17.84 -18.84 20.84
C PRO A 244 -18.56 -17.61 20.26
N ALA A 245 -18.69 -17.56 18.94
CA ALA A 245 -19.62 -16.62 18.33
C ALA A 245 -21.05 -17.04 18.74
N ARG A 246 -21.98 -16.07 18.89
CA ARG A 246 -23.39 -16.34 19.14
C ARG A 246 -23.87 -17.50 18.26
N SER A 247 -24.29 -18.57 18.89
CA SER A 247 -24.85 -19.72 18.18
C SER A 247 -26.29 -19.38 17.76
N SER A 248 -26.77 -20.01 16.69
CA SER A 248 -28.20 -19.93 16.34
C SER A 248 -29.08 -20.73 17.32
N ASP A 249 -28.49 -21.32 18.35
CA ASP A 249 -29.16 -22.16 19.35
C ASP A 249 -29.43 -21.34 20.61
N MET A 250 -30.65 -20.80 20.71
CA MET A 250 -31.10 -19.90 21.78
C MET A 250 -30.87 -20.47 23.18
N SER A 251 -30.87 -21.80 23.36
CA SER A 251 -30.70 -22.42 24.68
C SER A 251 -29.26 -22.38 25.17
N GLY A 252 -28.27 -22.56 24.27
CA GLY A 252 -26.84 -22.44 24.58
C GLY A 252 -26.45 -21.01 24.91
N ASP A 253 -26.99 -20.05 24.17
CA ASP A 253 -26.71 -18.61 24.37
C ASP A 253 -27.24 -18.12 25.74
N ILE A 254 -28.37 -18.63 26.23
CA ILE A 254 -28.92 -18.24 27.53
C ILE A 254 -28.01 -18.72 28.68
N VAL A 255 -27.47 -19.92 28.60
CA VAL A 255 -26.57 -20.46 29.64
C VAL A 255 -25.25 -19.72 29.68
N THR A 256 -24.64 -19.48 28.51
CA THR A 256 -23.38 -18.74 28.41
C THR A 256 -23.54 -17.29 28.90
N SER A 257 -24.65 -16.64 28.56
CA SER A 257 -24.96 -15.26 29.01
C SER A 257 -25.24 -15.21 30.53
N ALA A 258 -26.00 -16.17 31.08
CA ALA A 258 -26.31 -16.19 32.50
C ALA A 258 -25.08 -16.46 33.36
N LEU A 259 -24.16 -17.32 32.90
CA LEU A 259 -22.92 -17.66 33.60
C LEU A 259 -21.74 -16.79 33.19
N LEU A 260 -21.91 -15.79 32.29
CA LEU A 260 -20.88 -14.87 31.82
C LEU A 260 -19.65 -15.59 31.27
N LEU A 261 -19.78 -16.82 30.73
CA LEU A 261 -18.66 -17.68 30.37
C LEU A 261 -17.79 -17.08 29.24
N ASP A 262 -18.40 -16.47 28.27
CA ASP A 262 -17.73 -15.80 27.16
C ASP A 262 -16.98 -14.53 27.61
N LEU A 263 -17.54 -13.76 28.56
CA LEU A 263 -16.85 -12.62 29.17
C LEU A 263 -15.67 -13.05 30.04
N ILE A 264 -15.82 -14.12 30.83
CA ILE A 264 -14.71 -14.69 31.62
C ILE A 264 -13.60 -15.17 30.68
N MET A 265 -13.97 -15.86 29.61
CA MET A 265 -13.02 -16.34 28.61
C MET A 265 -12.34 -15.18 27.88
N PHE A 266 -13.09 -14.13 27.54
CA PHE A 266 -12.55 -12.93 26.93
C PHE A 266 -11.51 -12.24 27.82
N GLU A 267 -11.84 -11.96 29.07
CA GLU A 267 -10.92 -11.35 30.02
C GLU A 267 -9.67 -12.21 30.26
N TYR A 268 -9.83 -13.52 30.34
CA TYR A 268 -8.71 -14.43 30.45
C TYR A 268 -7.80 -14.38 29.22
N LEU A 269 -8.36 -14.43 28.02
CA LEU A 269 -7.60 -14.36 26.76
C LEU A 269 -6.93 -12.99 26.59
N LYS A 270 -7.65 -11.90 26.91
CA LYS A 270 -7.12 -10.54 26.87
C LYS A 270 -5.89 -10.39 27.77
N ASN A 271 -5.99 -10.86 29.02
CA ASN A 271 -4.85 -10.83 29.96
C ASN A 271 -3.71 -11.78 29.56
N LYS A 272 -3.96 -12.83 28.77
CA LYS A 272 -2.91 -13.71 28.23
C LYS A 272 -2.25 -13.15 26.99
N LEU A 273 -2.92 -12.30 26.24
CA LEU A 273 -2.34 -11.57 25.10
C LEU A 273 -1.35 -10.51 25.56
N ASP A 274 -1.55 -10.00 26.78
CA ASP A 274 -0.60 -9.09 27.41
C ASP A 274 0.79 -9.76 27.54
N GLY A 275 1.81 -9.11 26.97
CA GLY A 275 3.17 -9.66 26.89
C GLY A 275 3.41 -10.66 25.72
N LEU A 276 2.44 -10.87 24.83
CA LEU A 276 2.58 -11.68 23.62
C LEU A 276 2.40 -10.87 22.32
N GLN A 277 2.40 -9.54 22.44
CA GLN A 277 2.17 -8.63 21.31
C GLN A 277 3.19 -8.86 20.18
N ASP A 278 4.48 -8.95 20.52
CA ASP A 278 5.56 -9.19 19.56
C ASP A 278 5.40 -10.55 18.86
N ASP A 279 4.93 -11.56 19.59
CA ASP A 279 4.68 -12.89 19.02
C ASP A 279 3.50 -12.90 18.06
N ILE A 280 2.47 -12.12 18.35
CA ILE A 280 1.30 -11.96 17.48
C ILE A 280 1.70 -11.15 16.25
N LEU A 281 2.49 -10.10 16.42
CA LEU A 281 3.02 -9.29 15.33
C LEU A 281 3.87 -10.16 14.39
N ALA A 282 4.81 -10.96 14.92
CA ALA A 282 5.61 -11.87 14.12
C ALA A 282 4.77 -12.88 13.32
N VAL A 283 3.69 -13.41 13.90
CA VAL A 283 2.76 -14.30 13.18
C VAL A 283 1.95 -13.53 12.14
N PHE A 284 1.52 -12.30 12.44
CA PHE A 284 0.80 -11.44 11.49
C PHE A 284 1.66 -11.13 10.27
N GLU A 285 2.89 -10.71 10.48
CA GLU A 285 3.86 -10.40 9.42
C GLU A 285 4.17 -11.62 8.56
N ALA A 286 4.43 -12.76 9.19
CA ALA A 286 4.73 -13.98 8.47
C ALA A 286 3.56 -14.43 7.58
N LEU A 287 2.33 -14.38 8.08
CA LEU A 287 1.13 -14.63 7.28
C LEU A 287 0.98 -13.58 6.16
N GLY A 288 1.22 -12.32 6.50
CA GLY A 288 1.16 -11.21 5.56
C GLY A 288 2.14 -11.35 4.39
N ARG A 289 3.41 -11.68 4.68
CA ARG A 289 4.46 -11.90 3.67
C ARG A 289 4.07 -12.98 2.66
N VAL A 290 3.55 -14.10 3.14
CA VAL A 290 3.14 -15.22 2.27
C VAL A 290 1.95 -14.85 1.40
N ASP A 291 0.91 -14.24 1.96
CA ASP A 291 -0.29 -13.86 1.20
C ASP A 291 0.00 -12.74 0.20
N ALA A 292 0.83 -11.75 0.56
CA ALA A 292 1.29 -10.70 -0.35
C ALA A 292 2.15 -11.26 -1.51
N ALA A 293 3.03 -12.23 -1.24
CA ALA A 293 3.80 -12.89 -2.28
C ALA A 293 2.90 -13.65 -3.28
N ILE A 294 1.85 -14.33 -2.78
CA ILE A 294 0.84 -14.97 -3.64
C ILE A 294 0.07 -13.91 -4.46
N ALA A 295 -0.21 -12.75 -3.88
CA ALA A 295 -0.86 -11.65 -4.58
C ALA A 295 0.01 -11.10 -5.72
N VAL A 296 1.31 -10.90 -5.47
CA VAL A 296 2.27 -10.47 -6.51
C VAL A 296 2.41 -11.52 -7.61
N ALA A 297 2.56 -12.81 -7.26
CA ALA A 297 2.62 -13.90 -8.24
C ALA A 297 1.35 -13.96 -9.12
N SER A 298 0.18 -13.76 -8.51
CA SER A 298 -1.09 -13.66 -9.25
C SER A 298 -1.13 -12.44 -10.17
N TRP A 299 -0.58 -11.31 -9.73
CA TRP A 299 -0.48 -10.10 -10.54
C TRP A 299 0.46 -10.29 -11.73
N ARG A 300 1.63 -10.90 -11.55
CA ARG A 300 2.55 -11.27 -12.63
C ARG A 300 1.84 -12.10 -13.71
N GLU A 301 1.11 -13.14 -13.33
CA GLU A 301 0.33 -13.99 -14.25
C GLU A 301 -0.75 -13.20 -15.01
N SER A 302 -1.28 -12.11 -14.44
CA SER A 302 -2.30 -11.26 -15.07
C SER A 302 -1.74 -10.28 -16.11
N MET A 303 -0.42 -10.08 -16.16
CA MET A 303 0.22 -9.09 -17.03
C MET A 303 0.71 -9.73 -18.34
N PRO A 304 0.52 -9.04 -19.49
CA PRO A 304 1.02 -9.51 -20.77
C PRO A 304 2.54 -9.34 -20.93
N LEU A 305 3.13 -8.41 -20.18
CA LEU A 305 4.56 -8.10 -20.23
C LEU A 305 5.03 -7.69 -18.84
N TRP A 306 6.03 -8.38 -18.34
CA TRP A 306 6.77 -8.08 -17.11
C TRP A 306 8.10 -8.80 -17.08
N CYS A 307 9.03 -8.33 -16.28
CA CYS A 307 10.32 -8.98 -16.04
C CYS A 307 10.66 -9.00 -14.54
N GLU A 308 11.57 -9.90 -14.18
CA GLU A 308 12.28 -9.87 -12.89
C GLU A 308 13.41 -8.84 -13.00
N PRO A 309 13.42 -7.80 -12.13
CA PRO A 309 14.44 -6.77 -12.20
C PRO A 309 15.78 -7.25 -11.62
N GLU A 310 16.88 -6.82 -12.26
CA GLU A 310 18.24 -6.99 -11.75
C GLU A 310 18.63 -5.76 -10.95
N LEU A 311 18.63 -5.85 -9.61
CA LEU A 311 18.98 -4.74 -8.72
C LEU A 311 20.43 -4.86 -8.22
N ASP A 312 21.12 -3.74 -8.29
CA ASP A 312 22.47 -3.58 -7.76
C ASP A 312 22.42 -2.89 -6.39
N PHE A 313 22.83 -3.63 -5.37
CA PHE A 313 22.91 -3.16 -3.98
C PHE A 313 24.35 -2.86 -3.52
N GLU A 314 25.37 -3.16 -4.34
CA GLU A 314 26.75 -3.23 -3.90
C GLU A 314 27.65 -2.13 -4.49
N THR A 315 27.50 -1.81 -5.78
CA THR A 315 28.48 -0.97 -6.49
C THR A 315 28.43 0.51 -6.08
N GLY A 316 27.30 0.98 -5.54
CA GLY A 316 27.08 2.39 -5.23
C GLY A 316 26.90 3.29 -6.47
N GLU A 317 26.96 2.70 -7.67
CA GLU A 317 26.65 3.40 -8.90
C GLU A 317 25.14 3.70 -8.98
N ARG A 318 24.78 4.87 -9.45
CA ARG A 318 23.37 5.31 -9.58
C ARG A 318 22.97 5.28 -11.04
N TYR A 319 22.26 4.26 -11.45
CA TYR A 319 21.79 4.11 -12.83
C TYR A 319 20.47 3.34 -12.89
N VAL A 320 19.73 3.53 -13.97
CA VAL A 320 18.57 2.73 -14.37
C VAL A 320 18.64 2.48 -15.87
N GLU A 321 18.58 1.22 -16.27
CA GLU A 321 18.46 0.76 -17.66
C GLU A 321 17.23 -0.14 -17.76
N ALA A 322 16.28 0.22 -18.59
CA ALA A 322 15.07 -0.56 -18.75
C ALA A 322 14.51 -0.44 -20.18
N GLU A 323 13.96 -1.54 -20.67
CA GLU A 323 13.39 -1.64 -22.01
C GLU A 323 11.88 -1.85 -21.94
N SER A 324 11.17 -1.16 -22.83
CA SER A 324 9.73 -1.32 -23.04
C SER A 324 8.90 -1.20 -21.77
N LEU A 325 9.22 -0.23 -20.89
CA LEU A 325 8.45 0.05 -19.69
C LEU A 325 7.01 0.43 -20.03
N VAL A 326 6.06 -0.12 -19.30
CA VAL A 326 4.63 0.13 -19.48
C VAL A 326 3.97 0.51 -18.15
N HIS A 327 3.15 1.54 -18.14
CA HIS A 327 2.43 1.95 -16.94
C HIS A 327 1.31 0.96 -16.59
N PRO A 328 1.36 0.28 -15.44
CA PRO A 328 0.47 -0.86 -15.12
C PRO A 328 -1.01 -0.49 -14.97
N LEU A 329 -1.34 0.78 -14.79
CA LEU A 329 -2.73 1.25 -14.67
C LEU A 329 -3.35 1.62 -16.02
N LEU A 330 -2.58 1.75 -17.10
CA LEU A 330 -3.11 2.08 -18.42
C LEU A 330 -3.66 0.83 -19.12
N ARG A 331 -4.75 1.00 -19.88
CA ARG A 331 -5.36 -0.09 -20.66
C ARG A 331 -4.56 -0.43 -21.91
N SER A 332 -3.97 0.56 -22.53
CA SER A 332 -3.19 0.43 -23.77
C SER A 332 -1.96 1.31 -23.65
N PRO A 333 -0.99 0.94 -22.81
CA PRO A 333 0.23 1.71 -22.63
C PRO A 333 1.10 1.63 -23.88
N VAL A 334 1.77 2.72 -24.22
CA VAL A 334 2.84 2.73 -25.21
C VAL A 334 4.16 2.43 -24.49
N PRO A 335 4.87 1.36 -24.85
CA PRO A 335 6.15 1.05 -24.23
C PRO A 335 7.22 2.10 -24.53
N ASN A 336 8.00 2.48 -23.51
CA ASN A 336 9.14 3.38 -23.64
C ASN A 336 10.36 2.81 -22.91
N ASP A 337 11.53 3.08 -23.45
CA ASP A 337 12.80 2.73 -22.83
C ASP A 337 13.22 3.82 -21.84
N LEU A 338 14.02 3.44 -20.85
CA LEU A 338 14.61 4.33 -19.86
C LEU A 338 16.09 3.99 -19.71
N ALA A 339 16.97 4.94 -19.99
CA ALA A 339 18.39 4.82 -19.74
C ALA A 339 18.85 6.08 -18.99
N LEU A 340 19.17 5.91 -17.71
CA LEU A 340 19.61 6.98 -16.82
C LEU A 340 20.94 6.60 -16.18
N ASP A 341 22.03 7.15 -16.68
CA ASP A 341 23.35 7.19 -16.06
C ASP A 341 23.65 8.58 -15.47
N ARG A 342 22.80 9.54 -15.76
CA ARG A 342 22.81 10.93 -15.30
C ARG A 342 21.38 11.50 -15.30
N PRO A 343 21.14 12.62 -14.62
CA PRO A 343 19.83 13.28 -14.64
C PRO A 343 19.34 13.58 -16.06
N ALA A 344 18.03 13.56 -16.29
CA ALA A 344 17.38 13.79 -17.56
C ALA A 344 16.35 14.92 -17.51
N LEU A 345 16.31 15.74 -18.58
CA LEU A 345 15.32 16.79 -18.79
C LEU A 345 14.40 16.40 -19.95
N VAL A 346 13.10 16.29 -19.67
CA VAL A 346 12.08 15.86 -20.63
C VAL A 346 11.27 17.06 -21.10
N THR A 347 11.24 17.30 -22.42
CA THR A 347 10.48 18.40 -23.05
C THR A 347 9.35 17.86 -23.94
N GLY A 348 8.42 18.71 -24.32
CA GLY A 348 7.28 18.39 -25.17
C GLY A 348 6.04 19.17 -24.78
N SER A 349 5.00 19.12 -25.60
CA SER A 349 3.74 19.82 -25.35
C SER A 349 2.93 19.18 -24.19
N ASN A 350 1.88 19.88 -23.75
CA ASN A 350 0.90 19.30 -22.84
C ASN A 350 0.17 18.14 -23.55
N ALA A 351 -0.17 17.09 -22.80
CA ALA A 351 -0.76 15.85 -23.28
C ALA A 351 0.17 14.92 -24.11
N SER A 352 1.44 15.29 -24.35
CA SER A 352 2.38 14.44 -25.10
C SER A 352 2.84 13.17 -24.36
N GLY A 353 2.59 13.08 -23.06
CA GLY A 353 2.92 11.91 -22.23
C GLY A 353 4.07 12.11 -21.24
N LYS A 354 4.67 13.32 -21.11
CA LYS A 354 5.77 13.62 -20.18
C LYS A 354 5.50 13.15 -18.74
N SER A 355 4.44 13.67 -18.12
CA SER A 355 4.09 13.31 -16.72
C SER A 355 3.80 11.84 -16.55
N THR A 356 3.22 11.17 -17.56
CA THR A 356 3.00 9.72 -17.55
C THR A 356 4.33 8.96 -17.59
N TYR A 357 5.28 9.41 -18.42
CA TYR A 357 6.61 8.80 -18.50
C TYR A 357 7.39 8.94 -17.19
N LEU A 358 7.38 10.13 -16.58
CA LEU A 358 8.00 10.36 -15.28
C LEU A 358 7.40 9.43 -14.20
N ARG A 359 6.07 9.34 -14.14
CA ARG A 359 5.38 8.42 -13.22
C ARG A 359 5.75 6.97 -13.49
N THR A 360 5.79 6.56 -14.76
CA THR A 360 6.16 5.18 -15.12
C THR A 360 7.58 4.89 -14.64
N ALA A 361 8.55 5.76 -14.91
CA ALA A 361 9.94 5.58 -14.50
C ALA A 361 10.09 5.38 -12.98
N LEU A 362 9.46 6.23 -12.17
CA LEU A 362 9.50 6.09 -10.71
C LEU A 362 8.70 4.89 -10.20
N LEU A 363 7.54 4.63 -10.78
CA LEU A 363 6.69 3.52 -10.40
C LEU A 363 7.39 2.19 -10.65
N GLU A 364 8.03 2.03 -11.80
CA GLU A 364 8.74 0.79 -12.14
C GLU A 364 9.97 0.59 -11.26
N ALA A 365 10.72 1.65 -10.93
CA ALA A 365 11.80 1.58 -9.96
C ALA A 365 11.28 1.15 -8.57
N LEU A 366 10.15 1.71 -8.14
CA LEU A 366 9.54 1.35 -6.85
C LEU A 366 9.01 -0.09 -6.83
N LEU A 367 8.29 -0.51 -7.89
CA LEU A 367 7.76 -1.88 -7.99
C LEU A 367 8.87 -2.91 -8.11
N SER A 368 9.97 -2.58 -8.79
CA SER A 368 11.15 -3.42 -8.86
C SER A 368 11.73 -3.73 -7.47
N GLN A 369 11.76 -2.75 -6.58
CA GLN A 369 12.31 -2.90 -5.22
C GLN A 369 11.29 -3.46 -4.21
N THR A 370 10.00 -3.21 -4.42
CA THR A 370 8.95 -3.60 -3.47
C THR A 370 8.32 -4.94 -3.81
N ALA A 371 7.91 -5.12 -5.08
CA ALA A 371 7.22 -6.30 -5.58
C ALA A 371 8.13 -7.23 -6.40
N CYS A 372 9.45 -6.97 -6.47
CA CYS A 372 10.42 -7.70 -7.28
C CYS A 372 9.94 -7.89 -8.73
N THR A 373 9.20 -6.92 -9.27
CA THR A 373 8.50 -7.04 -10.55
C THR A 373 8.51 -5.71 -11.28
N CYS A 374 8.92 -5.72 -12.54
CA CYS A 374 8.85 -4.55 -13.42
C CYS A 374 7.94 -4.86 -14.61
N PRO A 375 6.83 -4.12 -14.79
CA PRO A 375 6.06 -4.09 -16.03
C PRO A 375 6.88 -3.55 -17.22
N GLY A 376 7.60 -4.41 -17.90
CA GLY A 376 8.53 -4.08 -18.98
C GLY A 376 9.22 -5.33 -19.52
N ALA A 377 10.08 -5.15 -20.53
CA ALA A 377 10.84 -6.25 -21.12
C ALA A 377 12.11 -6.57 -20.34
N SER A 378 12.78 -5.54 -19.80
CA SER A 378 13.94 -5.68 -18.94
C SER A 378 14.04 -4.49 -17.99
N TYR A 379 14.64 -4.70 -16.81
CA TYR A 379 14.98 -3.66 -15.84
C TYR A 379 16.28 -4.01 -15.14
N ARG A 380 17.22 -3.09 -15.13
CA ARG A 380 18.47 -3.17 -14.40
C ARG A 380 18.78 -1.84 -13.76
N GLY A 381 19.17 -1.79 -12.51
CA GLY A 381 19.47 -0.52 -11.85
C GLY A 381 19.86 -0.66 -10.39
N ALA A 382 20.25 0.46 -9.79
CA ALA A 382 20.51 0.54 -8.37
C ALA A 382 19.23 0.53 -7.54
N ALA A 383 19.36 0.30 -6.26
CA ALA A 383 18.29 0.53 -5.29
C ALA A 383 18.22 2.01 -4.91
N PHE A 384 17.02 2.58 -4.86
CA PHE A 384 16.80 4.01 -4.66
C PHE A 384 15.76 4.32 -3.59
N HIS A 385 15.94 5.44 -2.92
CA HIS A 385 14.89 6.17 -2.24
C HIS A 385 14.12 6.98 -3.29
N VAL A 386 12.87 6.60 -3.56
CA VAL A 386 12.06 7.18 -4.62
C VAL A 386 11.27 8.37 -4.10
N TYR A 387 11.41 9.52 -4.77
CA TYR A 387 10.71 10.75 -4.44
C TYR A 387 10.04 11.38 -5.68
N SER A 388 8.97 12.14 -5.49
CA SER A 388 8.34 12.91 -6.55
C SER A 388 7.89 14.30 -6.09
N ALA A 389 7.82 15.22 -7.03
CA ALA A 389 7.15 16.51 -6.93
C ALA A 389 6.46 16.79 -8.26
N MET A 390 5.24 16.22 -8.46
CA MET A 390 4.57 16.24 -9.77
C MET A 390 3.19 16.87 -9.76
N ALA A 391 2.30 16.41 -8.92
CA ALA A 391 0.88 16.79 -8.96
C ALA A 391 0.43 17.34 -7.63
N LEU A 392 0.91 18.50 -7.26
CA LEU A 392 0.39 19.17 -6.06
C LEU A 392 -1.06 19.57 -6.32
N ARG A 393 -1.97 19.06 -5.50
CA ARG A 393 -3.37 19.47 -5.51
C ARG A 393 -3.52 20.70 -4.62
N ASP A 394 -4.29 21.67 -5.10
CA ASP A 394 -4.74 22.76 -4.23
C ASP A 394 -5.50 22.17 -3.05
N ASP A 395 -4.90 22.17 -1.88
CA ASP A 395 -5.62 21.89 -0.65
C ASP A 395 -6.13 23.21 -0.06
N ILE A 396 -7.32 23.58 -0.50
CA ILE A 396 -8.02 24.80 -0.05
C ILE A 396 -8.24 24.77 1.48
N LEU A 397 -8.23 23.57 2.09
CA LEU A 397 -8.47 23.40 3.52
C LEU A 397 -7.22 23.65 4.37
N SER A 398 -6.02 23.41 3.84
CA SER A 398 -4.75 23.67 4.55
C SER A 398 -4.39 25.15 4.61
N GLY A 399 -4.97 25.98 3.73
CA GLY A 399 -4.65 27.42 3.63
C GLY A 399 -3.24 27.71 3.10
N GLU A 400 -2.49 26.68 2.68
CA GLU A 400 -1.18 26.86 2.08
C GLU A 400 -1.31 27.21 0.60
N SER A 401 -0.49 28.18 0.16
CA SER A 401 -0.40 28.52 -1.24
C SER A 401 0.20 27.35 -2.01
N TYR A 402 -0.35 27.00 -3.18
CA TYR A 402 0.19 26.03 -4.13
C TYR A 402 1.71 26.16 -4.30
N TYR A 403 2.20 27.39 -4.40
CA TYR A 403 3.62 27.70 -4.55
C TYR A 403 4.47 27.26 -3.35
N ILE A 404 3.96 27.44 -2.12
CA ILE A 404 4.66 27.01 -0.90
C ILE A 404 4.73 25.48 -0.84
N ALA A 405 3.63 24.78 -1.16
CA ALA A 405 3.60 23.32 -1.19
C ALA A 405 4.61 22.77 -2.23
N GLU A 406 4.76 23.41 -3.39
CA GLU A 406 5.73 23.04 -4.41
C GLU A 406 7.18 23.23 -3.93
N ILE A 407 7.47 24.33 -3.25
CA ILE A 407 8.77 24.57 -2.62
C ILE A 407 9.08 23.50 -1.59
N LEU A 408 8.15 23.19 -0.71
CA LEU A 408 8.34 22.18 0.36
C LEU A 408 8.55 20.78 -0.22
N ALA A 409 7.81 20.42 -1.29
CA ALA A 409 7.97 19.14 -1.96
C ALA A 409 9.37 19.02 -2.60
N THR A 410 9.85 20.09 -3.23
CA THR A 410 11.19 20.12 -3.84
C THR A 410 12.30 20.14 -2.78
N LYS A 411 12.11 20.92 -1.71
CA LYS A 411 13.05 21.01 -0.59
C LYS A 411 13.27 19.64 0.06
N ARG A 412 12.22 18.87 0.29
CA ARG A 412 12.27 17.52 0.84
C ARG A 412 13.20 16.60 0.03
N ILE A 413 13.13 16.67 -1.31
CA ILE A 413 13.99 15.89 -2.21
C ILE A 413 15.45 16.34 -2.09
N LEU A 414 15.69 17.65 -2.03
CA LEU A 414 17.03 18.20 -1.84
C LEU A 414 17.63 17.80 -0.50
N ASP A 415 16.86 17.92 0.59
CA ASP A 415 17.32 17.55 1.93
C ASP A 415 17.77 16.08 1.99
N ALA A 416 16.99 15.15 1.36
CA ALA A 416 17.36 13.74 1.27
C ALA A 416 18.63 13.51 0.44
N ALA A 417 18.74 14.17 -0.71
CA ALA A 417 19.90 14.05 -1.57
C ALA A 417 21.19 14.62 -0.91
N GLU A 418 21.08 15.73 -0.19
CA GLU A 418 22.18 16.35 0.57
C GLU A 418 22.59 15.52 1.79
N ALA A 419 21.66 14.74 2.37
CA ALA A 419 21.96 13.75 3.41
C ALA A 419 22.73 12.52 2.85
N GLY A 420 22.92 12.42 1.54
CA GLY A 420 23.67 11.35 0.89
C GLY A 420 22.82 10.12 0.54
N GLU A 421 21.50 10.20 0.66
CA GLU A 421 20.59 9.12 0.29
C GLU A 421 20.70 8.79 -1.22
N PRO A 422 20.48 7.53 -1.63
CA PRO A 422 20.44 7.13 -3.04
C PRO A 422 19.11 7.58 -3.69
N VAL A 423 18.97 8.87 -3.98
CA VAL A 423 17.72 9.45 -4.47
C VAL A 423 17.52 9.23 -5.96
N LEU A 424 16.37 8.64 -6.32
CA LEU A 424 15.76 8.73 -7.65
C LEU A 424 14.50 9.60 -7.54
N CYS A 425 14.44 10.70 -8.30
CA CYS A 425 13.31 11.60 -8.21
C CYS A 425 12.76 12.04 -9.56
N ALA A 426 11.47 12.41 -9.57
CA ALA A 426 10.85 13.10 -10.69
C ALA A 426 10.23 14.42 -10.25
N VAL A 427 10.47 15.45 -11.06
CA VAL A 427 9.92 16.80 -10.85
C VAL A 427 9.21 17.24 -12.12
N ASP A 428 7.92 17.56 -12.03
CA ASP A 428 7.12 17.99 -13.18
C ASP A 428 6.83 19.49 -13.07
N GLU A 429 7.55 20.27 -13.90
CA GLU A 429 7.48 21.73 -13.98
C GLU A 429 7.82 22.47 -12.66
N VAL A 430 9.11 22.65 -12.42
CA VAL A 430 9.62 23.30 -11.20
C VAL A 430 9.11 24.74 -11.06
N LEU A 431 8.46 25.06 -9.94
CA LEU A 431 8.04 26.41 -9.53
C LEU A 431 7.07 27.12 -10.50
N ARG A 432 5.96 26.44 -10.89
CA ARG A 432 4.94 27.02 -11.80
C ARG A 432 4.30 28.33 -11.29
N GLY A 433 4.29 28.56 -9.99
CA GLY A 433 3.55 29.65 -9.35
C GLY A 433 4.21 31.02 -9.37
N THR A 434 5.34 31.24 -10.12
CA THR A 434 6.05 32.53 -10.16
C THR A 434 6.31 33.05 -11.58
N ASN A 435 6.90 34.24 -11.70
CA ASN A 435 7.20 34.82 -13.00
C ASN A 435 8.28 34.01 -13.74
N THR A 436 8.29 34.10 -15.08
CA THR A 436 9.15 33.26 -15.95
C THR A 436 10.64 33.40 -15.67
N ILE A 437 11.14 34.62 -15.40
CA ILE A 437 12.57 34.85 -15.19
C ILE A 437 13.03 34.22 -13.87
N GLU A 438 12.29 34.47 -12.78
CA GLU A 438 12.58 33.91 -11.47
C GLU A 438 12.43 32.38 -11.48
N ARG A 439 11.39 31.87 -12.15
CA ARG A 439 11.15 30.43 -12.29
C ARG A 439 12.34 29.74 -12.97
N ILE A 440 12.74 30.18 -14.14
CA ILE A 440 13.86 29.58 -14.90
C ILE A 440 15.16 29.66 -14.09
N SER A 441 15.42 30.80 -13.45
CA SER A 441 16.64 31.01 -12.66
C SER A 441 16.66 30.07 -11.43
N ALA A 442 15.55 29.99 -10.68
CA ALA A 442 15.46 29.14 -9.52
C ALA A 442 15.45 27.65 -9.90
N ALA A 443 14.66 27.25 -10.92
CA ALA A 443 14.58 25.88 -11.39
C ALA A 443 15.95 25.36 -11.86
N SER A 444 16.73 26.16 -12.59
CA SER A 444 18.07 25.77 -13.05
C SER A 444 18.99 25.47 -11.86
N GLU A 445 19.01 26.32 -10.83
CA GLU A 445 19.85 26.10 -9.65
C GLU A 445 19.40 24.91 -8.79
N ILE A 446 18.09 24.69 -8.64
CA ILE A 446 17.54 23.52 -7.94
C ILE A 446 17.97 22.23 -8.67
N LEU A 447 17.79 22.16 -9.97
CA LEU A 447 18.15 20.99 -10.77
C LEU A 447 19.67 20.73 -10.72
N LEU A 448 20.49 21.79 -10.80
CA LEU A 448 21.94 21.65 -10.63
C LEU A 448 22.33 21.22 -9.21
N ALA A 449 21.62 21.66 -8.17
CA ALA A 449 21.84 21.22 -6.79
C ALA A 449 21.53 19.72 -6.63
N LEU A 450 20.41 19.23 -7.16
CA LEU A 450 20.07 17.81 -7.18
C LEU A 450 21.15 16.97 -7.86
N LYS A 451 21.66 17.41 -9.00
CA LYS A 451 22.77 16.73 -9.67
C LYS A 451 24.04 16.72 -8.81
N ARG A 452 24.42 17.88 -8.23
CA ARG A 452 25.62 17.97 -7.38
C ARG A 452 25.56 17.07 -6.14
N SER A 453 24.37 16.88 -5.57
CA SER A 453 24.14 15.94 -4.46
C SER A 453 24.08 14.48 -4.94
N GLY A 454 24.24 14.23 -6.24
CA GLY A 454 24.23 12.89 -6.82
C GLY A 454 22.84 12.27 -6.97
N ALA A 455 21.74 13.02 -6.82
CA ALA A 455 20.42 12.52 -7.12
C ALA A 455 20.26 12.21 -8.61
N LEU A 456 19.63 11.10 -8.94
CA LEU A 456 19.19 10.77 -10.28
C LEU A 456 17.81 11.37 -10.49
N CYS A 457 17.75 12.53 -11.21
CA CYS A 457 16.53 13.31 -11.36
C CYS A 457 16.00 13.23 -12.80
N ILE A 458 14.71 12.98 -12.96
CA ILE A 458 14.00 13.14 -14.23
C ILE A 458 13.08 14.35 -14.09
N ALA A 459 13.41 15.45 -14.76
CA ALA A 459 12.61 16.67 -14.72
C ALA A 459 11.85 16.87 -16.02
N ALA A 460 10.55 17.21 -15.94
CA ALA A 460 9.80 17.67 -17.11
C ALA A 460 9.66 19.19 -17.10
N THR A 461 9.73 19.81 -18.26
CA THR A 461 9.57 21.26 -18.39
C THR A 461 9.03 21.68 -19.76
N HIS A 462 8.38 22.83 -19.78
CA HIS A 462 8.01 23.56 -20.99
C HIS A 462 8.99 24.71 -21.30
N ASP A 463 9.89 25.04 -20.36
CA ASP A 463 10.86 26.13 -20.51
C ASP A 463 12.10 25.64 -21.31
N LEU A 464 12.14 25.96 -22.61
CA LEU A 464 13.24 25.55 -23.49
C LEU A 464 14.57 26.20 -23.11
N GLU A 465 14.55 27.29 -22.36
CA GLU A 465 15.71 27.96 -21.81
C GLU A 465 16.48 27.05 -20.84
N LEU A 466 15.78 26.21 -20.06
CA LEU A 466 16.40 25.21 -19.18
C LEU A 466 17.22 24.18 -19.98
N CYS A 467 16.81 23.82 -21.20
CA CYS A 467 17.59 22.94 -22.07
C CYS A 467 18.95 23.56 -22.45
N THR A 468 19.01 24.88 -22.54
CA THR A 468 20.26 25.60 -22.87
C THR A 468 21.15 25.74 -21.63
N ILE A 469 20.54 26.08 -20.48
CA ILE A 469 21.26 26.28 -19.21
C ILE A 469 21.86 24.96 -18.71
N LEU A 470 21.08 23.86 -18.82
CA LEU A 470 21.45 22.53 -18.33
C LEU A 470 22.13 21.66 -19.40
N ALA A 471 22.49 22.24 -20.57
CA ALA A 471 23.17 21.50 -21.62
C ALA A 471 24.50 20.90 -21.12
N GLY A 472 24.69 19.61 -21.34
CA GLY A 472 25.86 18.87 -20.85
C GLY A 472 25.77 18.36 -19.43
N GLU A 473 24.88 18.92 -18.60
CA GLU A 473 24.63 18.50 -17.22
C GLU A 473 23.50 17.44 -17.13
N TYR A 474 22.48 17.61 -17.96
CA TYR A 474 21.29 16.74 -18.06
C TYR A 474 21.22 16.07 -19.43
N ALA A 475 20.81 14.83 -19.52
CA ALA A 475 20.41 14.20 -20.75
C ALA A 475 19.12 14.85 -21.26
N MET A 476 19.05 15.20 -22.55
CA MET A 476 17.86 15.81 -23.12
C MET A 476 17.01 14.76 -23.78
N LEU A 477 15.73 14.72 -23.37
CA LEU A 477 14.70 13.84 -23.91
C LEU A 477 13.50 14.67 -24.34
N HIS A 478 12.75 14.20 -25.34
CA HIS A 478 11.54 14.89 -25.75
C HIS A 478 10.46 13.95 -26.26
N PHE A 479 9.24 14.46 -26.24
CA PHE A 479 8.08 13.89 -26.91
C PHE A 479 7.70 14.76 -28.10
N GLU A 480 7.31 14.13 -29.19
CA GLU A 480 6.84 14.79 -30.40
C GLU A 480 5.34 14.66 -30.57
N GLU A 481 4.73 15.67 -31.14
CA GLU A 481 3.39 15.65 -31.66
C GLU A 481 3.40 15.76 -33.18
N THR A 482 2.50 15.09 -33.85
CA THR A 482 2.24 15.24 -35.28
C THR A 482 0.95 16.01 -35.45
N VAL A 483 1.04 17.15 -36.10
CA VAL A 483 -0.11 17.97 -36.46
C VAL A 483 -0.45 17.72 -37.93
N THR A 484 -1.71 17.32 -38.17
CA THR A 484 -2.26 17.10 -39.52
C THR A 484 -3.51 17.94 -39.69
N ASP A 485 -4.02 18.04 -40.91
CA ASP A 485 -5.29 18.76 -41.20
C ASP A 485 -6.49 18.12 -40.49
N GLU A 486 -6.38 16.85 -40.09
CA GLU A 486 -7.44 16.10 -39.37
C GLU A 486 -7.35 16.25 -37.84
N GLY A 487 -6.26 16.84 -37.29
CA GLY A 487 -6.05 17.03 -35.88
C GLY A 487 -4.62 16.81 -35.41
N MET A 488 -4.43 16.81 -34.09
CA MET A 488 -3.16 16.53 -33.43
C MET A 488 -3.15 15.08 -32.97
N SER A 489 -2.08 14.36 -33.24
CA SER A 489 -1.83 13.00 -32.75
C SER A 489 -0.53 12.93 -31.97
N PHE A 490 -0.52 12.07 -30.93
CA PHE A 490 0.63 11.80 -30.09
C PHE A 490 1.00 10.33 -30.23
N ASP A 491 2.25 10.02 -30.48
CA ASP A 491 2.74 8.65 -30.47
C ASP A 491 3.19 8.16 -29.09
N TYR A 492 3.26 9.08 -28.12
CA TYR A 492 3.66 8.83 -26.73
C TYR A 492 5.03 8.15 -26.58
N ARG A 493 5.95 8.39 -27.51
CA ARG A 493 7.31 7.83 -27.50
C ARG A 493 8.33 8.89 -27.13
N VAL A 494 9.14 8.56 -26.13
CA VAL A 494 10.29 9.37 -25.75
C VAL A 494 11.42 9.26 -26.77
N ARG A 495 12.08 10.37 -27.08
CA ARG A 495 13.21 10.45 -28.02
C ARG A 495 14.36 11.22 -27.41
N PRO A 496 15.63 10.91 -27.80
CA PRO A 496 16.78 11.73 -27.43
C PRO A 496 16.72 13.11 -28.09
N GLY A 497 17.21 14.14 -27.38
CA GLY A 497 17.26 15.51 -27.87
C GLY A 497 16.21 16.43 -27.25
N LYS A 498 16.09 17.65 -27.75
CA LYS A 498 15.09 18.64 -27.33
C LYS A 498 14.01 18.80 -28.38
N THR A 499 12.79 19.13 -27.98
CA THR A 499 11.73 19.48 -28.94
C THR A 499 12.05 20.81 -29.66
N GLU A 500 11.78 20.84 -30.95
CA GLU A 500 11.88 22.06 -31.78
C GLU A 500 10.49 22.63 -32.09
N THR A 501 9.43 21.87 -31.82
CA THR A 501 8.05 22.21 -32.20
C THR A 501 7.39 23.16 -31.19
N ARG A 502 6.64 24.15 -31.69
CA ARG A 502 5.84 25.11 -30.91
C ARG A 502 4.43 25.11 -31.47
N ASN A 503 3.63 24.15 -31.10
CA ASN A 503 2.34 23.89 -31.72
C ASN A 503 1.13 24.40 -30.91
N ALA A 504 1.36 25.17 -29.82
CA ALA A 504 0.29 25.65 -28.96
C ALA A 504 -0.75 26.53 -29.71
N ILE A 505 -0.29 27.44 -30.57
CA ILE A 505 -1.19 28.31 -31.35
C ILE A 505 -1.93 27.51 -32.42
N GLN A 506 -1.25 26.54 -33.04
CA GLN A 506 -1.88 25.65 -34.01
C GLN A 506 -2.96 24.78 -33.36
N LEU A 507 -2.77 24.35 -32.10
CA LEU A 507 -3.82 23.65 -31.33
C LEU A 507 -5.04 24.54 -31.10
N LEU A 508 -4.85 25.84 -30.79
CA LEU A 508 -5.98 26.78 -30.65
C LEU A 508 -6.80 26.88 -31.95
N ARG A 509 -6.12 26.90 -33.11
CA ARG A 509 -6.76 26.90 -34.43
C ARG A 509 -7.55 25.62 -34.67
N LEU A 510 -6.98 24.47 -34.39
CA LEU A 510 -7.67 23.17 -34.48
C LEU A 510 -8.88 23.04 -33.55
N MET A 511 -8.82 23.70 -32.39
CA MET A 511 -9.95 23.73 -31.44
C MET A 511 -11.06 24.73 -31.83
N GLY A 512 -10.90 25.41 -32.98
CA GLY A 512 -11.93 26.28 -33.53
C GLY A 512 -11.90 27.72 -33.02
N LEU A 513 -10.79 28.18 -32.44
CA LEU A 513 -10.61 29.60 -32.18
C LEU A 513 -10.53 30.36 -33.51
N ASP A 514 -11.02 31.61 -33.45
CA ASP A 514 -11.05 32.52 -34.61
C ASP A 514 -9.65 32.65 -35.25
N ASP A 515 -9.59 32.57 -36.57
CA ASP A 515 -8.36 32.66 -37.33
C ASP A 515 -7.66 34.01 -37.09
N GLU A 516 -8.40 35.11 -36.95
CA GLU A 516 -7.81 36.41 -36.64
C GLU A 516 -7.05 36.41 -35.30
N ILE A 517 -7.52 35.69 -34.30
CA ILE A 517 -6.85 35.55 -32.99
C ILE A 517 -5.56 34.74 -33.15
N THR A 518 -5.67 33.60 -33.83
CA THR A 518 -4.54 32.65 -33.97
C THR A 518 -3.45 33.21 -34.89
N ASP A 519 -3.81 33.91 -35.99
CA ASP A 519 -2.85 34.57 -36.91
C ASP A 519 -2.10 35.71 -36.20
N ARG A 520 -2.79 36.56 -35.45
CA ARG A 520 -2.16 37.60 -34.63
C ARG A 520 -1.27 37.03 -33.53
N ALA A 521 -1.62 35.89 -32.94
CA ALA A 521 -0.78 35.21 -31.96
C ALA A 521 0.52 34.69 -32.61
N ASP A 522 0.43 34.07 -33.79
CA ASP A 522 1.59 33.63 -34.58
C ASP A 522 2.52 34.79 -34.96
N GLU A 523 1.95 35.90 -35.46
CA GLU A 523 2.71 37.09 -35.79
C GLU A 523 3.49 37.67 -34.59
N ARG A 524 2.84 37.72 -33.41
CA ARG A 524 3.49 38.18 -32.17
C ARG A 524 4.58 37.22 -31.69
N ALA A 525 4.32 35.92 -31.71
CA ALA A 525 5.32 34.93 -31.35
C ALA A 525 6.53 35.01 -32.27
N ALA A 526 6.32 35.13 -33.59
CA ALA A 526 7.38 35.31 -34.57
C ALA A 526 8.14 36.64 -34.40
N ALA A 527 7.45 37.74 -34.05
CA ALA A 527 8.09 39.01 -33.78
C ALA A 527 8.98 38.96 -32.53
N PHE A 528 8.46 38.37 -31.43
CA PHE A 528 9.23 38.20 -30.19
C PHE A 528 10.48 37.32 -30.40
N LEU A 529 10.37 36.24 -31.16
CA LEU A 529 11.50 35.37 -31.48
C LEU A 529 12.62 36.08 -32.24
N ARG A 530 12.28 37.09 -33.04
CA ARG A 530 13.26 37.87 -33.78
C ARG A 530 13.88 39.02 -32.97
N THR A 531 13.11 39.64 -32.10
CA THR A 531 13.51 40.91 -31.44
C THR A 531 13.82 40.74 -29.94
N GLY A 532 13.33 39.67 -29.30
CA GLY A 532 13.40 39.49 -27.85
C GLY A 532 12.48 40.44 -27.06
N VAL A 533 11.62 41.23 -27.72
CA VAL A 533 10.80 42.25 -27.09
C VAL A 533 9.35 42.09 -27.50
N TRP A 534 8.43 42.12 -26.51
CA TRP A 534 6.99 42.17 -26.76
C TRP A 534 6.60 43.56 -27.26
N THR A 535 5.96 43.63 -28.40
CA THR A 535 5.40 44.89 -28.94
C THR A 535 3.94 45.02 -28.48
N GLY A 536 3.60 46.18 -27.92
CA GLY A 536 2.20 46.57 -27.64
C GLY A 536 1.39 46.78 -28.93
N PHE A 537 0.09 47.06 -28.78
CA PHE A 537 -0.81 47.38 -29.88
C PHE A 537 -0.50 48.75 -30.48
#